data_b765a5dc58e4b51c9dcabd8a515e8524
#
_entry.id   b765a5dc58e4b51c9dcabd8a515e8524
#
_cell.length_a   1.000
_cell.length_b   1.000
_cell.length_c   1.000
_cell.angle_alpha   90.00
_cell.angle_beta   90.00
_cell.angle_gamma   90.00
#
_symmetry.space_group_name_H-M   'P 1'
#
loop_
_entity.id
_entity.type
_entity.pdbx_description
1 polymer ?
#
loop_
_entity_poly.entity_id
_entity_poly.type
_entity_poly.pdbx_seq_one_letter_code
_entity_poly.pdbx_strand_id
1 'polypeptide(L)'
;PDIAEGVKEAGAHRIILSTELRELNKKQAKKIASECDWILVKPDLMGTVGRVLGPALGPRGKIPVPLPSGGAVKALVSRYKNTVLVRIKDQPVIMTIIGSEDMNPEDLAENAIAVLSAIESKLPARFANIGKLIFKTTMGIPVEVSL
;
A
#
# COMPACT_ATOMS: atom_id res chain seq x y z
N PRO A 1 -10.11 -22.92 -3.21
CA PRO A 1 -8.96 -23.31 -4.04
C PRO A 1 -8.83 -22.39 -5.25
N ASP A 2 -9.86 -22.18 -6.05
CA ASP A 2 -9.79 -21.46 -7.35
C ASP A 2 -9.25 -20.02 -7.26
N ILE A 3 -9.59 -19.28 -6.21
CA ILE A 3 -9.10 -17.92 -5.99
C ILE A 3 -7.60 -17.90 -5.64
N ALA A 4 -7.13 -18.93 -4.92
CA ALA A 4 -5.73 -19.00 -4.50
C ALA A 4 -4.78 -19.22 -5.70
N GLU A 5 -5.21 -20.01 -6.70
CA GLU A 5 -4.45 -20.23 -7.92
C GLU A 5 -4.38 -18.94 -8.76
N GLY A 6 -5.51 -18.26 -8.97
CA GLY A 6 -5.55 -16.98 -9.67
C GLY A 6 -4.70 -15.89 -9.02
N VAL A 7 -4.61 -15.89 -7.69
CA VAL A 7 -3.77 -14.94 -6.94
C VAL A 7 -2.27 -15.29 -7.04
N LYS A 8 -1.92 -16.59 -7.10
CA LYS A 8 -0.52 -17.04 -7.37
C LYS A 8 -0.05 -16.60 -8.74
N GLU A 9 -0.88 -16.84 -9.76
CA GLU A 9 -0.56 -16.42 -11.14
C GLU A 9 -0.42 -14.90 -11.29
N ALA A 10 -1.18 -14.12 -10.50
CA ALA A 10 -1.04 -12.66 -10.44
C ALA A 10 0.24 -12.21 -9.69
N GLY A 11 1.03 -13.15 -9.16
CA GLY A 11 2.29 -12.89 -8.49
C GLY A 11 2.12 -12.20 -7.13
N ALA A 12 1.15 -12.60 -6.33
CA ALA A 12 1.07 -12.15 -4.94
C ALA A 12 2.26 -12.68 -4.13
N HIS A 13 2.83 -11.83 -3.29
CA HIS A 13 4.01 -12.15 -2.50
C HIS A 13 3.75 -13.32 -1.51
N ARG A 14 2.57 -13.35 -0.90
CA ARG A 14 2.19 -14.38 0.08
C ARG A 14 0.69 -14.65 0.04
N ILE A 15 0.33 -15.92 0.14
CA ILE A 15 -1.06 -16.38 0.25
C ILE A 15 -1.20 -17.13 1.56
N ILE A 16 -2.22 -16.80 2.32
CA ILE A 16 -2.54 -17.41 3.62
C ILE A 16 -3.92 -18.04 3.50
N LEU A 17 -3.99 -19.33 3.77
CA LEU A 17 -5.25 -20.06 3.78
C LEU A 17 -6.01 -19.82 5.09
N SER A 18 -7.33 -20.08 5.07
CA SER A 18 -8.19 -19.89 6.24
C SER A 18 -7.80 -20.76 7.44
N THR A 19 -7.22 -21.93 7.19
CA THR A 19 -6.68 -22.83 8.22
C THR A 19 -5.46 -22.24 8.88
N GLU A 20 -4.48 -21.82 8.09
CA GLU A 20 -3.26 -21.17 8.57
C GLU A 20 -3.55 -19.88 9.33
N LEU A 21 -4.55 -19.11 8.88
CA LEU A 21 -4.94 -17.86 9.52
C LEU A 21 -5.34 -18.02 10.99
N ARG A 22 -5.98 -19.15 11.34
CA ARG A 22 -6.41 -19.45 12.71
C ARG A 22 -5.26 -19.88 13.62
N GLU A 23 -4.20 -20.43 13.04
CA GLU A 23 -3.01 -20.93 13.74
C GLU A 23 -1.91 -19.87 13.89
N LEU A 24 -2.09 -18.68 13.27
CA LEU A 24 -1.10 -17.63 13.30
C LEU A 24 -0.83 -17.11 14.71
N ASN A 25 0.43 -17.19 15.11
CA ASN A 25 0.93 -16.58 16.35
C ASN A 25 1.13 -15.07 16.20
N LYS A 26 1.08 -14.33 17.34
CA LYS A 26 1.32 -12.87 17.36
C LYS A 26 2.64 -12.44 16.70
N LYS A 27 3.69 -13.25 16.82
CA LYS A 27 4.99 -12.99 16.18
C LYS A 27 4.90 -13.09 14.65
N GLN A 28 4.23 -14.12 14.15
CA GLN A 28 4.01 -14.32 12.71
C GLN A 28 3.11 -13.23 12.13
N ALA A 29 2.04 -12.84 12.85
CA ALA A 29 1.18 -11.74 12.46
C ALA A 29 1.95 -10.41 12.32
N LYS A 30 2.86 -10.12 13.24
CA LYS A 30 3.74 -8.92 13.16
C LYS A 30 4.70 -9.00 11.98
N LYS A 31 5.24 -10.19 11.68
CA LYS A 31 6.12 -10.40 10.52
C LYS A 31 5.37 -10.17 9.22
N ILE A 32 4.20 -10.77 9.04
CA ILE A 32 3.34 -10.56 7.88
C ILE A 32 2.99 -9.08 7.71
N ALA A 33 2.61 -8.42 8.80
CA ALA A 33 2.28 -7.00 8.79
C ALA A 33 3.48 -6.09 8.44
N SER A 34 4.73 -6.54 8.61
CA SER A 34 5.92 -5.79 8.19
C SER A 34 6.30 -6.05 6.74
N GLU A 35 6.12 -7.28 6.25
CA GLU A 35 6.52 -7.70 4.91
C GLU A 35 5.54 -7.23 3.82
N CYS A 36 4.24 -7.16 4.12
CA CYS A 36 3.21 -6.86 3.12
C CYS A 36 2.67 -5.45 3.29
N ASP A 37 2.66 -4.65 2.23
CA ASP A 37 2.07 -3.31 2.24
C ASP A 37 0.55 -3.35 2.10
N TRP A 38 0.04 -4.23 1.27
CA TRP A 38 -1.38 -4.45 1.05
C TRP A 38 -1.80 -5.84 1.46
N ILE A 39 -2.96 -5.95 2.11
CA ILE A 39 -3.56 -7.22 2.53
C ILE A 39 -4.95 -7.32 1.91
N LEU A 40 -5.07 -8.20 0.95
CA LEU A 40 -6.33 -8.49 0.28
C LEU A 40 -7.01 -9.67 0.98
N VAL A 41 -8.25 -9.52 1.35
CA VAL A 41 -8.99 -10.48 2.18
C VAL A 41 -10.32 -10.82 1.53
N LYS A 42 -10.67 -12.11 1.52
CA LYS A 42 -12.01 -12.54 1.14
C LYS A 42 -13.03 -11.99 2.16
N PRO A 43 -14.19 -11.45 1.72
CA PRO A 43 -15.18 -10.84 2.62
C PRO A 43 -15.57 -11.75 3.80
N ASP A 44 -15.74 -13.03 3.56
CA ASP A 44 -16.10 -14.04 4.57
C ASP A 44 -15.08 -14.15 5.72
N LEU A 45 -13.81 -13.89 5.42
CA LEU A 45 -12.69 -14.02 6.37
C LEU A 45 -12.31 -12.68 7.04
N MET A 46 -12.97 -11.58 6.68
CA MET A 46 -12.64 -10.24 7.18
C MET A 46 -12.69 -10.15 8.71
N GLY A 47 -13.73 -10.75 9.32
CA GLY A 47 -13.87 -10.79 10.79
C GLY A 47 -12.74 -11.55 11.48
N THR A 48 -12.31 -12.70 10.90
CA THR A 48 -11.20 -13.50 11.43
C THR A 48 -9.87 -12.77 11.27
N VAL A 49 -9.62 -12.17 10.11
CA VAL A 49 -8.43 -11.35 9.84
C VAL A 49 -8.37 -10.16 10.81
N GLY A 50 -9.49 -9.49 11.04
CA GLY A 50 -9.58 -8.39 12.00
C GLY A 50 -9.18 -8.79 13.43
N ARG A 51 -9.56 -9.98 13.87
CA ARG A 51 -9.18 -10.50 15.21
C ARG A 51 -7.71 -10.93 15.28
N VAL A 52 -7.22 -11.65 14.30
CA VAL A 52 -5.88 -12.25 14.30
C VAL A 52 -4.80 -11.25 13.90
N LEU A 53 -5.00 -10.53 12.82
CA LEU A 53 -4.01 -9.59 12.27
C LEU A 53 -4.26 -8.14 12.70
N GLY A 54 -5.46 -7.77 13.13
CA GLY A 54 -5.83 -6.41 13.54
C GLY A 54 -4.84 -5.76 14.51
N PRO A 55 -4.45 -6.44 15.62
CA PRO A 55 -3.47 -5.91 16.58
C PRO A 55 -2.08 -5.65 15.98
N ALA A 56 -1.74 -6.31 14.87
CA ALA A 56 -0.47 -6.13 14.17
C ALA A 56 -0.55 -5.08 13.06
N LEU A 57 -1.71 -4.96 12.41
CA LEU A 57 -1.96 -4.06 11.28
C LEU A 57 -2.33 -2.64 11.74
N GLY A 58 -3.15 -2.53 12.79
CA GLY A 58 -3.65 -1.25 13.32
C GLY A 58 -2.54 -0.23 13.59
N PRO A 59 -1.52 -0.55 14.40
CA PRO A 59 -0.42 0.36 14.69
C PRO A 59 0.38 0.80 13.45
N ARG A 60 0.40 -0.07 12.41
CA ARG A 60 1.05 0.24 11.12
C ARG A 60 0.14 0.99 10.15
N GLY A 61 -1.12 1.12 10.49
CA GLY A 61 -2.12 1.77 9.66
C GLY A 61 -2.44 1.02 8.37
N LYS A 62 -2.17 -0.28 8.31
CA LYS A 62 -2.50 -1.14 7.18
C LYS A 62 -3.92 -1.65 7.34
N ILE A 63 -4.78 -1.36 6.38
CA ILE A 63 -6.20 -1.75 6.41
C ILE A 63 -6.38 -2.90 5.43
N PRO A 64 -6.99 -4.02 5.85
CA PRO A 64 -7.31 -5.10 4.93
C PRO A 64 -8.37 -4.66 3.93
N VAL A 65 -8.14 -4.97 2.66
CA VAL A 65 -9.03 -4.61 1.55
C VAL A 65 -9.84 -5.84 1.14
N PRO A 66 -11.16 -5.72 0.99
CA PRO A 66 -11.99 -6.83 0.56
C PRO A 66 -11.72 -7.20 -0.90
N LEU A 67 -11.58 -8.50 -1.17
CA LEU A 67 -11.53 -9.06 -2.52
C LEU A 67 -12.96 -9.28 -3.02
N PRO A 68 -13.35 -8.72 -4.16
CA PRO A 68 -14.65 -9.04 -4.76
C PRO A 68 -14.71 -10.52 -5.17
N SER A 69 -15.89 -11.11 -5.04
CA SER A 69 -16.16 -12.52 -5.36
C SER A 69 -16.29 -12.82 -6.87
N GLY A 70 -15.52 -12.15 -7.73
CA GLY A 70 -15.60 -12.29 -9.18
C GLY A 70 -14.24 -12.34 -9.85
N GLY A 71 -14.19 -12.70 -11.13
CA GLY A 71 -12.98 -12.94 -11.93
C GLY A 71 -11.96 -11.78 -12.07
N ALA A 72 -12.17 -10.65 -11.40
CA ALA A 72 -11.30 -9.50 -11.44
C ALA A 72 -10.12 -9.55 -10.43
N VAL A 73 -9.88 -10.71 -9.79
CA VAL A 73 -8.83 -10.85 -8.76
C VAL A 73 -7.45 -10.55 -9.32
N LYS A 74 -7.13 -11.02 -10.53
CA LYS A 74 -5.84 -10.74 -11.19
C LYS A 74 -5.63 -9.25 -11.44
N ALA A 75 -6.63 -8.58 -11.97
CA ALA A 75 -6.58 -7.13 -12.23
C ALA A 75 -6.43 -6.31 -10.94
N LEU A 76 -7.11 -6.74 -9.87
CA LEU A 76 -6.99 -6.11 -8.55
C LEU A 76 -5.59 -6.28 -7.97
N VAL A 77 -5.04 -7.49 -7.97
CA VAL A 77 -3.67 -7.73 -7.47
C VAL A 77 -2.66 -6.89 -8.25
N SER A 78 -2.76 -6.86 -9.58
CA SER A 78 -1.88 -6.02 -10.42
C SER A 78 -2.04 -4.54 -10.11
N ARG A 79 -3.26 -4.06 -9.86
CA ARG A 79 -3.51 -2.68 -9.45
C ARG A 79 -2.85 -2.34 -8.13
N TYR A 80 -3.01 -3.20 -7.11
CA TYR A 80 -2.42 -2.94 -5.79
C TYR A 80 -0.90 -3.07 -5.76
N LYS A 81 -0.29 -3.82 -6.68
CA LYS A 81 1.17 -3.82 -6.86
C LYS A 81 1.73 -2.45 -7.24
N ASN A 82 0.99 -1.70 -8.05
CA ASN A 82 1.38 -0.38 -8.56
C ASN A 82 0.74 0.77 -7.76
N THR A 83 0.22 0.49 -6.56
CA THR A 83 -0.46 1.51 -5.75
C THR A 83 0.33 1.78 -4.48
N VAL A 84 0.55 3.05 -4.19
CA VAL A 84 1.19 3.52 -2.96
C VAL A 84 0.14 4.10 -2.02
N LEU A 85 0.28 3.87 -0.72
CA LEU A 85 -0.61 4.40 0.30
C LEU A 85 -0.07 5.73 0.82
N VAL A 86 -0.77 6.81 0.52
CA VAL A 86 -0.48 8.15 1.03
C VAL A 86 -1.37 8.44 2.25
N ARG A 87 -0.78 8.85 3.36
CA ARG A 87 -1.51 9.16 4.59
C ARG A 87 -0.95 10.39 5.28
N ILE A 88 -1.85 11.21 5.78
CA ILE A 88 -1.56 12.28 6.73
C ILE A 88 -1.93 11.75 8.13
N LYS A 89 -1.02 11.88 9.07
CA LYS A 89 -1.26 11.60 10.49
C LYS A 89 -1.28 12.93 11.27
N ASP A 90 -0.62 12.94 12.42
CA ASP A 90 -0.63 14.06 13.34
C ASP A 90 0.10 15.31 12.80
N GLN A 91 1.03 15.13 11.88
CA GLN A 91 1.78 16.21 11.25
C GLN A 91 1.29 16.45 9.82
N PRO A 92 1.21 17.69 9.34
CA PRO A 92 0.81 18.03 7.98
C PRO A 92 1.95 17.74 6.96
N VAL A 93 2.49 16.53 6.99
CA VAL A 93 3.56 16.05 6.12
C VAL A 93 3.11 14.78 5.43
N ILE A 94 3.30 14.75 4.12
CA ILE A 94 3.06 13.58 3.28
C ILE A 94 4.42 13.03 2.86
N MET A 95 4.64 11.75 3.16
CA MET A 95 5.83 11.03 2.69
C MET A 95 5.37 9.79 1.92
N THR A 96 5.89 9.63 0.72
CA THR A 96 5.58 8.49 -0.15
C THR A 96 6.78 8.12 -1.01
N ILE A 97 6.78 6.90 -1.49
CA ILE A 97 7.79 6.40 -2.42
C ILE A 97 7.28 6.65 -3.83
N ILE A 98 8.12 7.19 -4.69
CA ILE A 98 7.83 7.42 -6.12
C ILE A 98 8.54 6.43 -7.02
N GLY A 99 9.59 5.77 -6.53
CA GLY A 99 10.34 4.77 -7.28
C GLY A 99 11.66 4.37 -6.61
N SER A 100 12.51 3.69 -7.37
CA SER A 100 13.85 3.26 -6.99
C SER A 100 14.91 4.03 -7.77
N GLU A 101 16.14 4.05 -7.29
CA GLU A 101 17.29 4.70 -7.96
C GLU A 101 17.61 4.06 -9.34
N ASP A 102 17.22 2.81 -9.56
CA ASP A 102 17.42 2.09 -10.82
C ASP A 102 16.42 2.47 -11.92
N MET A 103 15.37 3.24 -11.60
CA MET A 103 14.36 3.64 -12.57
C MET A 103 14.81 4.84 -13.41
N ASN A 104 14.27 4.94 -14.64
CA ASN A 104 14.52 6.09 -15.49
C ASN A 104 14.00 7.37 -14.84
N PRO A 105 14.72 8.50 -14.96
CA PRO A 105 14.26 9.77 -14.42
C PRO A 105 12.90 10.24 -14.94
N GLU A 106 12.57 9.90 -16.19
CA GLU A 106 11.27 10.21 -16.81
C GLU A 106 10.13 9.48 -16.11
N ASP A 107 10.28 8.18 -15.86
CA ASP A 107 9.28 7.37 -15.14
C ASP A 107 9.08 7.87 -13.69
N LEU A 108 10.19 8.29 -13.03
CA LEU A 108 10.13 8.89 -11.70
C LEU A 108 9.38 10.22 -11.70
N ALA A 109 9.57 11.05 -12.74
CA ALA A 109 8.87 12.31 -12.89
C ALA A 109 7.36 12.08 -13.12
N GLU A 110 6.98 11.12 -13.96
CA GLU A 110 5.59 10.76 -14.19
C GLU A 110 4.92 10.26 -12.90
N ASN A 111 5.59 9.39 -12.14
CA ASN A 111 5.11 8.93 -10.85
C ASN A 111 4.92 10.08 -9.85
N ALA A 112 5.87 11.02 -9.81
CA ALA A 112 5.77 12.19 -8.93
C ALA A 112 4.58 13.07 -9.30
N ILE A 113 4.36 13.33 -10.60
CA ILE A 113 3.22 14.10 -11.12
C ILE A 113 1.91 13.39 -10.79
N ALA A 114 1.84 12.08 -10.96
CA ALA A 114 0.65 11.28 -10.62
C ALA A 114 0.30 11.38 -9.12
N VAL A 115 1.29 11.30 -8.25
CA VAL A 115 1.11 11.46 -6.79
C VAL A 115 0.65 12.88 -6.46
N LEU A 116 1.28 13.91 -7.03
CA LEU A 116 0.90 15.30 -6.81
C LEU A 116 -0.54 15.59 -7.25
N SER A 117 -0.93 15.12 -8.42
CA SER A 117 -2.30 15.26 -8.94
C SER A 117 -3.33 14.55 -8.05
N ALA A 118 -2.98 13.36 -7.53
CA ALA A 118 -3.84 12.65 -6.59
C ALA A 118 -4.00 13.39 -5.27
N ILE A 119 -2.95 14.02 -4.75
CA ILE A 119 -2.97 14.84 -3.54
C ILE A 119 -3.78 16.12 -3.79
N GLU A 120 -3.52 16.81 -4.89
CA GLU A 120 -4.25 18.03 -5.28
C GLU A 120 -5.75 17.79 -5.31
N SER A 121 -6.19 16.69 -5.89
CA SER A 121 -7.62 16.33 -5.98
C SER A 121 -8.30 16.16 -4.62
N LYS A 122 -7.54 15.96 -3.56
CA LYS A 122 -8.04 15.73 -2.18
C LYS A 122 -7.90 16.96 -1.28
N LEU A 123 -7.07 17.90 -1.65
CA LEU A 123 -6.86 19.12 -0.87
C LEU A 123 -7.90 20.19 -1.23
N PRO A 124 -8.50 20.88 -0.24
CA PRO A 124 -9.54 21.89 -0.49
C PRO A 124 -9.03 23.12 -1.26
N ALA A 125 -7.78 23.52 -1.06
CA ALA A 125 -7.17 24.67 -1.75
C ALA A 125 -6.09 24.26 -2.77
N ARG A 126 -6.12 23.02 -3.25
CA ARG A 126 -5.19 22.49 -4.25
C ARG A 126 -3.72 22.78 -3.88
N PHE A 127 -2.91 23.23 -4.84
CA PHE A 127 -1.47 23.52 -4.63
C PHE A 127 -1.20 24.60 -3.59
N ALA A 128 -2.12 25.53 -3.33
CA ALA A 128 -1.92 26.58 -2.31
C ALA A 128 -1.73 26.02 -0.88
N ASN A 129 -2.15 24.76 -0.63
CA ASN A 129 -1.93 24.10 0.65
C ASN A 129 -0.59 23.35 0.72
N ILE A 130 0.18 23.29 -0.37
CA ILE A 130 1.47 22.63 -0.40
C ILE A 130 2.55 23.69 -0.18
N GLY A 131 3.19 23.67 0.98
CA GLY A 131 4.22 24.64 1.31
C GLY A 131 5.56 24.35 0.64
N LYS A 132 5.97 23.08 0.62
CA LYS A 132 7.27 22.64 0.07
C LYS A 132 7.17 21.24 -0.50
N LEU A 133 7.85 21.04 -1.64
CA LEU A 133 8.04 19.74 -2.26
C LEU A 133 9.51 19.36 -2.18
N ILE A 134 9.80 18.22 -1.57
CA ILE A 134 11.17 17.77 -1.34
C ILE A 134 11.33 16.36 -1.88
N PHE A 135 12.31 16.17 -2.74
CA PHE A 135 12.75 14.85 -3.21
C PHE A 135 14.04 14.46 -2.53
N LYS A 136 14.14 13.20 -2.13
CA LYS A 136 15.37 12.65 -1.57
C LYS A 136 15.43 11.14 -1.76
N THR A 137 16.61 10.59 -1.90
CA THR A 137 16.85 9.16 -1.71
C THR A 137 16.91 8.84 -0.21
N THR A 138 16.84 7.55 0.16
CA THR A 138 16.79 7.15 1.59
C THR A 138 17.93 7.73 2.40
N MET A 139 19.15 7.75 1.86
CA MET A 139 20.36 8.29 2.51
C MET A 139 20.90 9.55 1.85
N GLY A 140 20.21 10.06 0.82
CA GLY A 140 20.65 11.20 0.05
C GLY A 140 20.29 12.56 0.64
N ILE A 141 20.83 13.59 0.02
CA ILE A 141 20.56 14.99 0.36
C ILE A 141 19.14 15.36 -0.13
N PRO A 142 18.35 16.09 0.67
CA PRO A 142 17.04 16.57 0.24
C PRO A 142 17.20 17.67 -0.81
N VAL A 143 16.43 17.58 -1.89
CA VAL A 143 16.34 18.60 -2.94
C VAL A 143 14.96 19.22 -2.90
N GLU A 144 14.89 20.52 -2.65
CA GLU A 144 13.63 21.27 -2.67
C GLU A 144 13.31 21.70 -4.09
N VAL A 145 12.07 21.49 -4.51
CA VAL A 145 11.55 21.86 -5.83
C VAL A 145 10.42 22.87 -5.62
N SER A 146 10.48 24.00 -6.35
CA SER A 146 9.37 24.96 -6.41
C SER A 146 8.24 24.40 -7.26
N LEU A 147 7.01 24.56 -6.81
CA LEU A 147 5.79 24.23 -7.53
C LEU A 147 5.37 25.36 -8.46
#